data_c25ee5b3aa82b89e4eed844dd102a184
#
_entry.id   c25ee5b3aa82b89e4eed844dd102a184
#
_cell.length_a   1.000
_cell.length_b   1.000
_cell.length_c   1.000
_cell.angle_alpha   90.00
_cell.angle_beta   90.00
_cell.angle_gamma   90.00
#
_symmetry.space_group_name_H-M   'P 1'
#
loop_
_entity.id
_entity.type
_entity.pdbx_description
1 polymer ?
#
loop_
_entity_poly.entity_id
_entity_poly.type
_entity_poly.pdbx_seq_one_letter_code
_entity_poly.pdbx_strand_id
1 'polypeptide(L)'
;DEVRGTLQMLFDRQYILTEDVVVEVRYRTVTRTDSEGNDYDVEVPYNYYICYVTLENFNLSHLPVYIMGEETLSRYALYMATLGNRPDLFPSSPYVGKYTNKPPTHEIPEDYLADETFAAILKEAEKYVGYPYVWGGSSPSTSFDCSGFVSYVYNQCGWDFGRLGAQGLYNISTRTSSPKPGDLVFFTGTYDTPGISHVGIYVGDGWMLHCGDPISYANLNTSYWQSHFYAYGKLF
;
A
#
# COMPACT_ATOMS: atom_id res chain seq x y z
N ASP A 1 6.86 18.67 29.04
CA ASP A 1 5.78 17.67 29.04
C ASP A 1 5.11 17.50 27.68
N GLU A 2 4.86 18.56 26.93
CA GLU A 2 4.23 18.52 25.59
C GLU A 2 5.12 17.78 24.55
N VAL A 3 6.42 18.11 24.52
CA VAL A 3 7.38 17.42 23.62
C VAL A 3 7.46 15.94 23.94
N ARG A 4 7.44 15.57 25.21
CA ARG A 4 7.48 14.16 25.63
C ARG A 4 6.21 13.43 25.23
N GLY A 5 5.04 14.07 25.37
CA GLY A 5 3.76 13.54 24.94
C GLY A 5 3.71 13.32 23.43
N THR A 6 4.21 14.27 22.66
CA THR A 6 4.28 14.17 21.19
C THR A 6 5.22 13.04 20.75
N LEU A 7 6.41 12.94 21.36
CA LEU A 7 7.35 11.85 21.05
C LEU A 7 6.79 10.48 21.41
N GLN A 8 6.10 10.35 22.55
CA GLN A 8 5.44 9.11 22.93
C GLN A 8 4.36 8.72 21.92
N MET A 9 3.52 9.68 21.54
CA MET A 9 2.47 9.47 20.55
C MET A 9 3.04 9.03 19.20
N LEU A 10 4.15 9.61 18.76
CA LEU A 10 4.84 9.21 17.53
C LEU A 10 5.35 7.77 17.64
N PHE A 11 5.95 7.44 18.77
CA PHE A 11 6.48 6.10 19.03
C PHE A 11 5.39 5.03 19.05
N ASP A 12 4.28 5.33 19.73
CA ASP A 12 3.12 4.42 19.82
C ASP A 12 2.46 4.18 18.46
N ARG A 13 2.59 5.14 17.55
CA ARG A 13 2.06 5.01 16.17
C ARG A 13 3.05 4.37 15.20
N GLN A 14 4.35 4.43 15.50
CA GLN A 14 5.37 3.79 14.69
C GLN A 14 5.32 2.27 14.82
N TYR A 15 4.91 1.76 15.97
CA TYR A 15 4.85 0.34 16.24
C TYR A 15 3.43 -0.07 16.59
N ILE A 16 2.82 -0.92 15.76
CA ILE A 16 1.51 -1.50 16.05
C ILE A 16 1.73 -2.96 16.43
N LEU A 17 1.39 -3.26 17.68
CA LEU A 17 1.34 -4.62 18.20
C LEU A 17 -0.07 -5.15 18.03
N THR A 18 -0.21 -6.26 17.30
CA THR A 18 -1.48 -6.98 17.16
C THR A 18 -1.32 -8.35 17.78
N GLU A 19 -2.27 -8.72 18.63
CA GLU A 19 -2.35 -10.04 19.24
C GLU A 19 -3.64 -10.74 18.75
N ASP A 20 -3.47 -11.93 18.20
CA ASP A 20 -4.59 -12.79 17.83
C ASP A 20 -4.47 -14.12 18.57
N VAL A 21 -5.52 -14.49 19.30
CA VAL A 21 -5.54 -15.70 20.12
C VAL A 21 -6.48 -16.72 19.51
N VAL A 22 -5.89 -17.77 18.96
CA VAL A 22 -6.63 -18.92 18.45
C VAL A 22 -6.71 -19.99 19.55
N VAL A 23 -7.90 -20.50 19.80
CA VAL A 23 -8.12 -21.57 20.77
C VAL A 23 -8.35 -22.88 20.03
N GLU A 24 -7.46 -23.84 20.25
CA GLU A 24 -7.60 -25.21 19.75
C GLU A 24 -7.99 -26.15 20.88
N VAL A 25 -8.92 -27.06 20.62
CA VAL A 25 -9.20 -28.16 21.54
C VAL A 25 -8.21 -29.27 21.27
N ARG A 26 -7.35 -29.53 22.25
CA ARG A 26 -6.42 -30.68 22.24
C ARG A 26 -6.82 -31.69 23.27
N TYR A 27 -6.34 -32.89 23.12
CA TYR A 27 -6.63 -34.00 24.06
C TYR A 27 -5.34 -34.42 24.76
N ARG A 28 -5.47 -34.76 26.05
CA ARG A 28 -4.40 -35.35 26.83
C ARG A 28 -4.88 -36.62 27.46
N THR A 29 -4.06 -37.64 27.51
CA THR A 29 -4.33 -38.88 28.22
C THR A 29 -4.23 -38.64 29.70
N VAL A 30 -5.25 -39.04 30.44
CA VAL A 30 -5.28 -39.01 31.91
C VAL A 30 -5.67 -40.41 32.40
N THR A 31 -4.80 -41.01 33.19
CA THR A 31 -5.10 -42.31 33.82
C THR A 31 -6.11 -42.12 34.97
N ARG A 32 -7.18 -42.87 34.94
CA ARG A 32 -8.19 -42.92 36.00
C ARG A 32 -8.27 -44.34 36.53
N THR A 33 -8.64 -44.47 37.81
CA THR A 33 -8.84 -45.76 38.45
C THR A 33 -10.34 -45.99 38.62
N ASP A 34 -10.80 -47.18 38.24
CA ASP A 34 -12.20 -47.58 38.41
C ASP A 34 -12.51 -47.99 39.89
N SER A 35 -13.78 -48.32 40.18
CA SER A 35 -14.20 -48.73 41.50
C SER A 35 -13.64 -50.12 41.95
N GLU A 36 -13.06 -50.88 41.04
CA GLU A 36 -12.45 -52.17 41.27
C GLU A 36 -10.90 -52.06 41.46
N GLY A 37 -10.36 -50.86 41.32
CA GLY A 37 -8.94 -50.57 41.50
C GLY A 37 -8.10 -50.76 40.20
N ASN A 38 -8.74 -50.89 39.03
CA ASN A 38 -8.01 -51.00 37.75
C ASN A 38 -7.80 -49.62 37.12
N ASP A 39 -6.59 -49.39 36.65
CA ASP A 39 -6.26 -48.17 35.96
C ASP A 39 -6.64 -48.26 34.48
N TYR A 40 -7.25 -47.19 33.94
CA TYR A 40 -7.57 -47.03 32.55
C TYR A 40 -7.29 -45.61 32.07
N ASP A 41 -6.90 -45.48 30.81
CA ASP A 41 -6.57 -44.19 30.21
C ASP A 41 -7.80 -43.57 29.55
N VAL A 42 -8.02 -42.28 29.78
CA VAL A 42 -9.10 -41.49 29.20
C VAL A 42 -8.50 -40.25 28.52
N GLU A 43 -8.93 -40.00 27.32
CA GLU A 43 -8.62 -38.74 26.61
C GLU A 43 -9.52 -37.62 27.15
N VAL A 44 -8.88 -36.60 27.74
CA VAL A 44 -9.59 -35.44 28.29
C VAL A 44 -9.27 -34.22 27.44
N PRO A 45 -10.29 -33.53 26.91
CA PRO A 45 -10.09 -32.32 26.13
C PRO A 45 -9.61 -31.18 27.04
N TYR A 46 -8.72 -30.34 26.47
CA TYR A 46 -8.32 -29.08 27.08
C TYR A 46 -8.13 -28.01 26.02
N ASN A 47 -8.34 -26.75 26.41
CA ASN A 47 -8.08 -25.62 25.52
C ASN A 47 -6.57 -25.36 25.45
N TYR A 48 -6.06 -25.34 24.23
CA TYR A 48 -4.72 -24.93 23.91
C TYR A 48 -4.76 -23.57 23.23
N TYR A 49 -4.12 -22.57 23.83
CA TYR A 49 -4.14 -21.20 23.37
C TYR A 49 -2.88 -20.94 22.53
N ILE A 50 -3.05 -20.50 21.30
CA ILE A 50 -1.97 -20.06 20.42
C ILE A 50 -2.14 -18.56 20.28
N CYS A 51 -1.16 -17.80 20.78
CA CYS A 51 -1.12 -16.36 20.63
C CYS A 51 -0.18 -16.02 19.47
N TYR A 52 -0.74 -15.43 18.41
CA TYR A 52 0.03 -14.86 17.31
C TYR A 52 0.27 -13.39 17.62
N VAL A 53 1.54 -13.01 17.75
CA VAL A 53 1.93 -11.63 18.02
C VAL A 53 2.61 -11.09 16.76
N THR A 54 2.03 -10.03 16.19
CA THR A 54 2.60 -9.33 15.05
C THR A 54 2.99 -7.92 15.46
N LEU A 55 4.22 -7.54 15.21
CA LEU A 55 4.72 -6.18 15.38
C LEU A 55 4.92 -5.55 14.01
N GLU A 56 4.09 -4.56 13.70
CA GLU A 56 4.26 -3.75 12.50
C GLU A 56 5.07 -2.50 12.84
N ASN A 57 6.09 -2.21 12.04
CA ASN A 57 6.93 -1.03 12.18
C ASN A 57 6.67 -0.10 10.98
N PHE A 58 5.99 1.00 11.23
CA PHE A 58 5.80 2.08 10.25
C PHE A 58 6.93 3.07 10.37
N ASN A 59 7.65 3.33 9.29
CA ASN A 59 8.70 4.34 9.33
C ASN A 59 8.11 5.76 9.50
N LEU A 60 8.96 6.73 9.85
CA LEU A 60 8.54 8.10 10.15
C LEU A 60 7.79 8.78 9.00
N SER A 61 8.01 8.38 7.76
CA SER A 61 7.30 8.93 6.60
C SER A 61 5.80 8.59 6.57
N HIS A 62 5.40 7.53 7.25
CA HIS A 62 4.01 7.09 7.34
C HIS A 62 3.24 7.72 8.51
N LEU A 63 3.95 8.18 9.54
CA LEU A 63 3.33 8.72 10.76
C LEU A 63 2.37 9.90 10.54
N PRO A 64 2.65 10.85 9.61
CA PRO A 64 1.75 11.99 9.41
C PRO A 64 0.31 11.59 9.11
N VAL A 65 0.10 10.48 8.41
CA VAL A 65 -1.25 9.98 8.06
C VAL A 65 -2.06 9.63 9.31
N TYR A 66 -1.40 9.16 10.36
CA TYR A 66 -2.07 8.66 11.56
C TYR A 66 -2.27 9.71 12.66
N ILE A 67 -1.50 10.80 12.61
CA ILE A 67 -1.46 11.78 13.69
C ILE A 67 -1.92 13.17 13.27
N MET A 68 -1.97 13.45 11.97
CA MET A 68 -2.33 14.77 11.45
C MET A 68 -3.78 14.78 10.97
N GLY A 69 -4.49 15.86 11.26
CA GLY A 69 -5.76 16.14 10.61
C GLY A 69 -5.56 16.53 9.14
N GLU A 70 -6.62 16.49 8.36
CA GLU A 70 -6.59 16.68 6.89
C GLU A 70 -5.87 17.97 6.46
N GLU A 71 -6.12 19.08 7.15
CA GLU A 71 -5.46 20.38 6.87
C GLU A 71 -3.95 20.30 7.08
N THR A 72 -3.52 19.71 8.19
CA THR A 72 -2.09 19.57 8.52
C THR A 72 -1.39 18.60 7.57
N LEU A 73 -2.08 17.54 7.19
CA LEU A 73 -1.56 16.55 6.25
C LEU A 73 -1.40 17.15 4.83
N SER A 74 -2.37 18.00 4.42
CA SER A 74 -2.26 18.75 3.15
C SER A 74 -1.06 19.71 3.15
N ARG A 75 -0.84 20.40 4.25
CA ARG A 75 0.35 21.26 4.44
C ARG A 75 1.64 20.45 4.45
N TYR A 76 1.63 19.28 5.09
CA TYR A 76 2.78 18.38 5.09
C TYR A 76 3.10 17.89 3.68
N ALA A 77 2.10 17.44 2.91
CA ALA A 77 2.29 17.01 1.52
C ALA A 77 2.85 18.15 0.65
N LEU A 78 2.29 19.36 0.78
CA LEU A 78 2.81 20.54 0.09
C LEU A 78 4.25 20.87 0.52
N TYR A 79 4.53 20.81 1.82
CA TYR A 79 5.86 21.06 2.38
C TYR A 79 6.87 20.04 1.86
N MET A 80 6.51 18.76 1.82
CA MET A 80 7.36 17.70 1.28
C MET A 80 7.64 17.90 -0.21
N ALA A 81 6.62 18.28 -0.99
CA ALA A 81 6.77 18.55 -2.42
C ALA A 81 7.61 19.82 -2.69
N THR A 82 7.53 20.83 -1.82
CA THR A 82 8.23 22.12 -2.02
C THR A 82 9.58 22.20 -1.33
N LEU A 83 9.78 21.56 -0.18
CA LEU A 83 11.08 21.47 0.48
C LEU A 83 12.10 20.69 -0.34
N GLY A 84 11.61 19.74 -1.12
CA GLY A 84 12.42 19.09 -2.13
C GLY A 84 13.06 20.08 -3.11
N ASN A 85 12.51 21.29 -3.27
CA ASN A 85 13.01 22.36 -4.11
C ASN A 85 13.92 23.37 -3.37
N ARG A 86 14.37 23.03 -2.16
CA ARG A 86 15.27 23.90 -1.37
C ARG A 86 16.65 23.25 -1.16
N PRO A 87 17.41 23.01 -2.25
CA PRO A 87 18.76 22.43 -2.16
C PRO A 87 19.73 23.35 -1.42
N ASP A 88 19.41 24.64 -1.31
CA ASP A 88 20.15 25.63 -0.52
C ASP A 88 20.09 25.34 0.99
N LEU A 89 18.98 24.74 1.48
CA LEU A 89 18.84 24.40 2.89
C LEU A 89 19.30 22.97 3.19
N PHE A 90 19.16 22.06 2.24
CA PHE A 90 19.43 20.61 2.41
C PHE A 90 20.29 20.04 1.28
N PRO A 91 21.45 20.64 0.97
CA PRO A 91 22.19 20.34 -0.27
C PRO A 91 22.73 18.90 -0.37
N SER A 92 22.82 18.19 0.74
CA SER A 92 23.37 16.83 0.82
C SER A 92 22.33 15.78 1.20
N SER A 93 21.06 16.15 1.35
CA SER A 93 20.02 15.23 1.73
C SER A 93 19.56 14.38 0.54
N PRO A 94 19.66 13.02 0.60
CA PRO A 94 19.07 12.13 -0.40
C PRO A 94 17.57 12.37 -0.61
N TYR A 95 16.92 12.83 0.45
CA TYR A 95 15.52 13.17 0.47
C TYR A 95 15.19 14.39 -0.37
N VAL A 96 16.03 15.44 -0.30
CA VAL A 96 15.92 16.62 -1.17
C VAL A 96 16.07 16.22 -2.63
N GLY A 97 17.07 15.41 -2.96
CA GLY A 97 17.29 14.92 -4.32
C GLY A 97 16.09 14.18 -4.90
N LYS A 98 15.39 13.44 -4.07
CA LYS A 98 14.21 12.67 -4.47
C LYS A 98 13.05 13.54 -4.99
N TYR A 99 12.86 14.73 -4.41
CA TYR A 99 11.76 15.65 -4.78
C TYR A 99 12.21 16.86 -5.61
N THR A 100 13.51 17.11 -5.74
CA THR A 100 14.05 18.16 -6.62
C THR A 100 14.31 17.65 -8.03
N ASN A 101 14.62 16.37 -8.19
CA ASN A 101 14.77 15.78 -9.49
C ASN A 101 13.38 15.60 -10.12
N LYS A 102 13.25 16.05 -11.38
CA LYS A 102 12.01 15.81 -12.12
C LYS A 102 11.76 14.29 -12.17
N PRO A 103 10.57 13.83 -11.77
CA PRO A 103 10.26 12.41 -11.88
C PRO A 103 10.44 11.90 -13.31
N PRO A 104 10.74 10.62 -13.51
CA PRO A 104 10.77 10.02 -14.84
C PRO A 104 9.48 10.34 -15.60
N THR A 105 9.62 10.88 -16.79
CA THR A 105 8.50 11.10 -17.69
C THR A 105 8.47 10.00 -18.75
N HIS A 106 7.28 9.70 -19.23
CA HIS A 106 7.08 8.78 -20.34
C HIS A 106 6.17 9.46 -21.37
N GLU A 107 6.56 9.41 -22.62
CA GLU A 107 5.74 9.95 -23.71
C GLU A 107 4.71 8.89 -24.12
N ILE A 108 3.45 9.23 -23.99
CA ILE A 108 2.35 8.32 -24.31
C ILE A 108 2.04 8.48 -25.81
N PRO A 109 2.06 7.40 -26.61
CA PRO A 109 1.68 7.44 -28.01
C PRO A 109 0.28 8.02 -28.23
N GLU A 110 0.14 8.87 -29.25
CA GLU A 110 -1.15 9.51 -29.57
C GLU A 110 -2.28 8.50 -29.86
N ASP A 111 -1.94 7.35 -30.42
CA ASP A 111 -2.89 6.27 -30.68
C ASP A 111 -3.57 5.75 -29.42
N TYR A 112 -2.86 5.76 -28.29
CA TYR A 112 -3.45 5.37 -27.00
C TYR A 112 -4.41 6.42 -26.46
N LEU A 113 -4.13 7.70 -26.73
CA LEU A 113 -4.99 8.82 -26.31
C LEU A 113 -6.28 8.93 -27.12
N ALA A 114 -6.42 8.16 -28.20
CA ALA A 114 -7.67 8.03 -28.94
C ALA A 114 -8.76 7.29 -28.14
N ASP A 115 -8.38 6.50 -27.13
CA ASP A 115 -9.31 5.96 -26.13
C ASP A 115 -9.65 7.06 -25.10
N GLU A 116 -10.86 7.62 -25.21
CA GLU A 116 -11.34 8.72 -24.36
C GLU A 116 -11.32 8.35 -22.86
N THR A 117 -11.57 7.08 -22.55
CA THR A 117 -11.56 6.56 -21.17
C THR A 117 -10.14 6.59 -20.59
N PHE A 118 -9.19 6.04 -21.33
CA PHE A 118 -7.79 6.09 -20.92
C PHE A 118 -7.25 7.52 -20.87
N ALA A 119 -7.57 8.35 -21.85
CA ALA A 119 -7.16 9.75 -21.88
C ALA A 119 -7.66 10.52 -20.64
N ALA A 120 -8.89 10.26 -20.18
CA ALA A 120 -9.43 10.86 -18.97
C ALA A 120 -8.69 10.36 -17.72
N ILE A 121 -8.43 9.05 -17.60
CA ILE A 121 -7.68 8.45 -16.51
C ILE A 121 -6.27 9.04 -16.44
N LEU A 122 -5.57 9.07 -17.56
CA LEU A 122 -4.21 9.60 -17.65
C LEU A 122 -4.15 11.07 -17.24
N LYS A 123 -5.03 11.89 -17.82
CA LYS A 123 -5.14 13.32 -17.51
C LYS A 123 -5.39 13.58 -16.03
N GLU A 124 -6.20 12.75 -15.38
CA GLU A 124 -6.43 12.84 -13.94
C GLU A 124 -5.20 12.43 -13.16
N ALA A 125 -4.61 11.29 -13.51
CA ALA A 125 -3.46 10.72 -12.82
C ALA A 125 -2.20 11.63 -12.88
N GLU A 126 -1.95 12.26 -14.03
CA GLU A 126 -0.80 13.14 -14.25
C GLU A 126 -0.79 14.40 -13.38
N LYS A 127 -1.95 14.85 -12.87
CA LYS A 127 -2.02 15.97 -11.93
C LYS A 127 -1.20 15.74 -10.66
N TYR A 128 -0.96 14.50 -10.31
CA TYR A 128 -0.33 14.09 -9.06
C TYR A 128 1.10 13.58 -9.23
N VAL A 129 1.64 13.58 -10.45
CA VAL A 129 3.04 13.24 -10.70
C VAL A 129 3.96 14.12 -9.85
N GLY A 130 4.87 13.49 -9.11
CA GLY A 130 5.75 14.18 -8.17
C GLY A 130 5.23 14.24 -6.73
N TYR A 131 3.98 13.86 -6.47
CA TYR A 131 3.46 13.77 -5.10
C TYR A 131 4.18 12.66 -4.32
N PRO A 132 4.50 12.89 -3.03
CA PRO A 132 5.15 11.88 -2.21
C PRO A 132 4.24 10.69 -1.94
N TYR A 133 4.83 9.52 -1.72
CA TYR A 133 4.09 8.37 -1.20
C TYR A 133 3.73 8.60 0.27
N VAL A 134 2.47 8.43 0.61
CA VAL A 134 1.98 8.50 1.99
C VAL A 134 1.09 7.30 2.26
N TRP A 135 1.51 6.45 3.19
CA TRP A 135 0.78 5.23 3.54
C TRP A 135 -0.65 5.55 4.02
N GLY A 136 -1.65 4.89 3.42
CA GLY A 136 -3.06 5.16 3.69
C GLY A 136 -3.60 6.43 3.05
N GLY A 137 -2.76 7.24 2.42
CA GLY A 137 -3.17 8.43 1.68
C GLY A 137 -4.07 8.08 0.50
N SER A 138 -5.10 8.91 0.25
CA SER A 138 -6.13 8.60 -0.74
C SER A 138 -6.79 9.81 -1.38
N SER A 139 -6.20 10.99 -1.21
CA SER A 139 -6.69 12.25 -1.75
C SER A 139 -5.55 13.23 -2.02
N PRO A 140 -5.74 14.28 -2.84
CA PRO A 140 -4.72 15.30 -3.04
C PRO A 140 -4.27 15.99 -1.75
N SER A 141 -5.14 16.10 -0.75
CA SER A 141 -4.84 16.74 0.54
C SER A 141 -3.98 15.86 1.45
N THR A 142 -4.08 14.55 1.32
CA THR A 142 -3.32 13.58 2.12
C THR A 142 -2.13 12.99 1.38
N SER A 143 -1.96 13.31 0.09
CA SER A 143 -1.20 12.52 -0.85
C SER A 143 -1.75 11.08 -0.95
N PHE A 144 -1.00 10.13 -1.44
CA PHE A 144 -1.50 8.83 -1.85
C PHE A 144 -0.56 7.70 -1.43
N ASP A 145 -1.14 6.52 -1.17
CA ASP A 145 -0.45 5.25 -1.36
C ASP A 145 -0.79 4.67 -2.75
N CYS A 146 -0.23 3.52 -3.10
CA CYS A 146 -0.39 2.94 -4.44
C CYS A 146 -1.87 2.69 -4.81
N SER A 147 -2.63 2.13 -3.90
CA SER A 147 -4.04 1.79 -4.11
C SER A 147 -4.97 2.98 -3.90
N GLY A 148 -4.60 3.91 -3.03
CA GLY A 148 -5.31 5.18 -2.85
C GLY A 148 -5.25 6.05 -4.09
N PHE A 149 -4.08 6.13 -4.71
CA PHE A 149 -3.89 6.82 -5.98
C PHE A 149 -4.80 6.23 -7.08
N VAL A 150 -4.74 4.93 -7.31
CA VAL A 150 -5.57 4.26 -8.31
C VAL A 150 -7.05 4.45 -8.00
N SER A 151 -7.49 4.18 -6.77
CA SER A 151 -8.90 4.33 -6.37
C SER A 151 -9.41 5.76 -6.61
N TYR A 152 -8.61 6.75 -6.22
CA TYR A 152 -8.96 8.15 -6.38
C TYR A 152 -9.09 8.53 -7.86
N VAL A 153 -8.09 8.24 -8.67
CA VAL A 153 -8.07 8.57 -10.10
C VAL A 153 -9.29 7.99 -10.83
N TYR A 154 -9.58 6.71 -10.60
CA TYR A 154 -10.72 6.07 -11.25
C TYR A 154 -12.06 6.63 -10.78
N ASN A 155 -12.22 6.89 -9.48
CA ASN A 155 -13.46 7.51 -8.97
C ASN A 155 -13.67 8.92 -9.55
N GLN A 156 -12.60 9.70 -9.78
CA GLN A 156 -12.73 11.00 -10.47
C GLN A 156 -13.14 10.85 -11.94
N CYS A 157 -12.88 9.71 -12.55
CA CYS A 157 -13.25 9.40 -13.93
C CYS A 157 -14.60 8.66 -14.06
N GLY A 158 -15.39 8.57 -13.00
CA GLY A 158 -16.76 8.06 -13.03
C GLY A 158 -16.95 6.65 -12.49
N TRP A 159 -15.89 5.98 -12.01
CA TRP A 159 -16.06 4.77 -11.20
C TRP A 159 -16.46 5.14 -9.78
N ASP A 160 -17.19 4.26 -9.11
CA ASP A 160 -17.66 4.45 -7.74
C ASP A 160 -17.42 3.17 -6.93
N PHE A 161 -16.16 2.84 -6.70
CA PHE A 161 -15.79 1.71 -5.83
C PHE A 161 -15.15 2.16 -4.51
N GLY A 162 -15.17 3.47 -4.22
CA GLY A 162 -14.63 4.04 -2.99
C GLY A 162 -13.12 3.84 -2.84
N ARG A 163 -12.65 3.71 -1.60
CA ARG A 163 -11.25 3.46 -1.28
C ARG A 163 -11.00 1.96 -1.12
N LEU A 164 -10.34 1.36 -2.09
CA LEU A 164 -9.92 -0.04 -2.04
C LEU A 164 -8.39 -0.14 -1.84
N GLY A 165 -7.95 -1.17 -1.12
CA GLY A 165 -6.56 -1.58 -1.08
C GLY A 165 -6.15 -2.29 -2.39
N ALA A 166 -4.85 -2.55 -2.59
CA ALA A 166 -4.35 -3.21 -3.80
C ALA A 166 -5.00 -4.59 -4.03
N GLN A 167 -5.18 -5.38 -2.97
CA GLN A 167 -5.90 -6.65 -3.04
C GLN A 167 -7.39 -6.45 -3.40
N GLY A 168 -8.04 -5.40 -2.89
CA GLY A 168 -9.43 -5.07 -3.22
C GLY A 168 -9.60 -4.73 -4.70
N LEU A 169 -8.73 -3.88 -5.25
CA LEU A 169 -8.69 -3.55 -6.68
C LEU A 169 -8.46 -4.79 -7.55
N TYR A 170 -7.56 -5.67 -7.12
CA TYR A 170 -7.35 -6.95 -7.80
C TYR A 170 -8.60 -7.82 -7.80
N ASN A 171 -9.32 -7.90 -6.68
CA ASN A 171 -10.51 -8.74 -6.55
C ASN A 171 -11.67 -8.29 -7.44
N ILE A 172 -11.82 -6.98 -7.68
CA ILE A 172 -12.87 -6.43 -8.56
C ILE A 172 -12.47 -6.41 -10.04
N SER A 173 -11.20 -6.63 -10.36
CA SER A 173 -10.71 -6.61 -11.74
C SER A 173 -10.85 -7.97 -12.43
N THR A 174 -11.08 -7.95 -13.75
CA THR A 174 -11.02 -9.14 -14.61
C THR A 174 -9.60 -9.32 -15.14
N ARG A 175 -9.01 -10.49 -14.93
CA ARG A 175 -7.63 -10.78 -15.36
C ARG A 175 -7.48 -10.78 -16.87
N THR A 176 -6.35 -10.29 -17.34
CA THR A 176 -6.02 -10.29 -18.76
C THR A 176 -4.54 -10.61 -19.00
N SER A 177 -4.25 -11.27 -20.11
CA SER A 177 -2.90 -11.48 -20.61
C SER A 177 -2.52 -10.47 -21.72
N SER A 178 -3.48 -9.65 -22.13
CA SER A 178 -3.30 -8.63 -23.17
C SER A 178 -3.80 -7.28 -22.62
N PRO A 179 -3.00 -6.64 -21.73
CA PRO A 179 -3.40 -5.40 -21.12
C PRO A 179 -3.45 -4.27 -22.15
N LYS A 180 -4.39 -3.36 -21.95
CA LYS A 180 -4.50 -2.10 -22.68
C LYS A 180 -4.17 -0.93 -21.76
N PRO A 181 -3.75 0.22 -22.28
CA PRO A 181 -3.65 1.43 -21.49
C PRO A 181 -4.93 1.70 -20.70
N GLY A 182 -4.77 1.97 -19.40
CA GLY A 182 -5.89 2.09 -18.45
C GLY A 182 -6.21 0.80 -17.69
N ASP A 183 -5.68 -0.36 -18.07
CA ASP A 183 -5.74 -1.56 -17.23
C ASP A 183 -4.82 -1.41 -16.01
N LEU A 184 -5.04 -2.21 -14.98
CA LEU A 184 -4.20 -2.22 -13.79
C LEU A 184 -3.09 -3.27 -13.90
N VAL A 185 -1.95 -2.98 -13.29
CA VAL A 185 -0.87 -3.93 -13.09
C VAL A 185 -0.64 -4.15 -11.60
N PHE A 186 -0.55 -5.41 -11.19
CA PHE A 186 -0.49 -5.85 -9.81
C PHE A 186 0.81 -6.59 -9.51
N PHE A 187 1.31 -6.37 -8.29
CA PHE A 187 2.57 -6.94 -7.82
C PHE A 187 2.41 -7.56 -6.43
N THR A 188 3.29 -8.52 -6.12
CA THR A 188 3.42 -9.15 -4.80
C THR A 188 4.82 -8.96 -4.26
N GLY A 189 5.00 -9.02 -2.93
CA GLY A 189 6.32 -9.00 -2.30
C GLY A 189 7.09 -7.68 -2.44
N THR A 190 6.44 -6.58 -2.82
CA THR A 190 7.08 -5.26 -2.85
C THR A 190 7.33 -4.72 -1.44
N TYR A 191 6.60 -5.22 -0.46
CA TYR A 191 6.84 -5.11 0.97
C TYR A 191 6.25 -6.36 1.67
N ASP A 192 6.56 -6.55 2.94
CA ASP A 192 6.12 -7.73 3.70
C ASP A 192 4.61 -7.66 4.00
N THR A 193 3.85 -8.27 3.12
CA THR A 193 2.38 -8.42 3.24
C THR A 193 1.92 -9.63 2.42
N PRO A 194 0.93 -10.38 2.89
CA PRO A 194 0.30 -11.42 2.10
C PRO A 194 -0.48 -10.86 0.92
N GLY A 195 -0.43 -11.55 -0.23
CA GLY A 195 -1.21 -11.22 -1.42
C GLY A 195 -0.65 -10.04 -2.22
N ILE A 196 -1.55 -9.22 -2.79
CA ILE A 196 -1.16 -8.09 -3.63
C ILE A 196 -0.65 -6.94 -2.78
N SER A 197 0.61 -6.59 -2.99
CA SER A 197 1.32 -5.55 -2.23
C SER A 197 1.40 -4.21 -2.95
N HIS A 198 1.25 -4.17 -4.28
CA HIS A 198 1.34 -2.93 -5.06
C HIS A 198 0.47 -2.97 -6.31
N VAL A 199 0.07 -1.79 -6.77
CA VAL A 199 -0.75 -1.60 -7.98
C VAL A 199 -0.34 -0.33 -8.71
N GLY A 200 -0.39 -0.37 -10.04
CA GLY A 200 -0.20 0.79 -10.92
C GLY A 200 -1.18 0.78 -12.07
N ILE A 201 -1.28 1.90 -12.79
CA ILE A 201 -2.06 2.07 -14.01
C ILE A 201 -1.13 1.74 -15.18
N TYR A 202 -1.46 0.72 -15.97
CA TYR A 202 -0.72 0.38 -17.17
C TYR A 202 -0.95 1.46 -18.23
N VAL A 203 0.11 1.99 -18.82
CA VAL A 203 0.04 3.09 -19.79
C VAL A 203 0.50 2.69 -21.19
N GLY A 204 0.72 1.38 -21.40
CA GLY A 204 1.19 0.85 -22.69
C GLY A 204 2.69 0.61 -22.72
N ASP A 205 3.18 -0.12 -23.72
CA ASP A 205 4.58 -0.35 -24.06
C ASP A 205 5.48 -0.82 -22.90
N GLY A 206 4.88 -1.55 -21.93
CA GLY A 206 5.58 -2.03 -20.76
C GLY A 206 5.88 -0.94 -19.72
N TRP A 207 5.05 0.11 -19.68
CA TRP A 207 5.14 1.17 -18.69
C TRP A 207 3.88 1.25 -17.81
N MET A 208 4.05 1.77 -16.63
CA MET A 208 2.95 2.11 -15.71
C MET A 208 3.14 3.50 -15.12
N LEU A 209 2.04 4.14 -14.76
CA LEU A 209 2.01 5.28 -13.84
C LEU A 209 1.54 4.78 -12.49
N HIS A 210 2.34 4.98 -11.45
CA HIS A 210 2.05 4.44 -10.13
C HIS A 210 2.44 5.40 -9.01
N CYS A 211 1.84 5.22 -7.86
CA CYS A 211 2.30 5.87 -6.66
C CYS A 211 3.49 5.08 -6.09
N GLY A 212 4.67 5.41 -6.63
CA GLY A 212 5.95 5.16 -6.00
C GLY A 212 6.24 6.28 -5.01
N ASP A 213 7.50 6.57 -4.76
CA ASP A 213 7.89 7.71 -3.96
C ASP A 213 9.00 8.50 -4.66
N PRO A 214 8.61 9.51 -5.45
CA PRO A 214 7.28 10.07 -5.69
C PRO A 214 6.43 9.29 -6.73
N ILE A 215 5.16 9.75 -6.93
CA ILE A 215 4.32 9.31 -8.06
C ILE A 215 5.06 9.59 -9.36
N SER A 216 5.24 8.56 -10.18
CA SER A 216 6.03 8.64 -11.41
C SER A 216 5.72 7.51 -12.39
N TYR A 217 6.20 7.66 -13.60
CA TYR A 217 6.24 6.56 -14.55
C TYR A 217 7.35 5.56 -14.21
N ALA A 218 7.07 4.29 -14.42
CA ALA A 218 8.03 3.21 -14.21
C ALA A 218 8.01 2.19 -15.36
N ASN A 219 9.20 1.76 -15.78
CA ASN A 219 9.37 0.74 -16.79
C ASN A 219 9.22 -0.65 -16.16
N LEU A 220 8.22 -1.40 -16.61
CA LEU A 220 7.89 -2.76 -16.13
C LEU A 220 8.93 -3.80 -16.53
N ASN A 221 9.78 -3.52 -17.53
CA ASN A 221 10.80 -4.46 -18.02
C ASN A 221 12.07 -4.48 -17.15
N THR A 222 12.10 -3.74 -16.04
CA THR A 222 13.20 -3.83 -15.08
C THR A 222 13.15 -5.14 -14.29
N SER A 223 14.29 -5.63 -13.84
CA SER A 223 14.38 -6.86 -13.05
C SER A 223 13.53 -6.81 -11.78
N TYR A 224 13.47 -5.63 -11.14
CA TYR A 224 12.65 -5.43 -9.94
C TYR A 224 11.17 -5.69 -10.24
N TRP A 225 10.57 -4.99 -11.20
CA TRP A 225 9.15 -5.13 -11.51
C TRP A 225 8.82 -6.52 -12.07
N GLN A 226 9.72 -7.10 -12.88
CA GLN A 226 9.53 -8.46 -13.39
C GLN A 226 9.52 -9.52 -12.28
N SER A 227 10.36 -9.38 -11.26
CA SER A 227 10.42 -10.34 -10.14
C SER A 227 9.22 -10.25 -9.20
N HIS A 228 8.51 -9.11 -9.17
CA HIS A 228 7.35 -8.87 -8.32
C HIS A 228 6.02 -8.91 -9.09
N PHE A 229 6.08 -9.03 -10.41
CA PHE A 229 4.88 -9.05 -11.26
C PHE A 229 3.95 -10.20 -10.88
N TYR A 230 2.67 -9.90 -10.78
CA TYR A 230 1.66 -10.87 -10.46
C TYR A 230 0.63 -11.03 -11.58
N ALA A 231 -0.05 -9.96 -11.99
CA ALA A 231 -1.08 -10.01 -13.01
C ALA A 231 -1.42 -8.63 -13.58
N TYR A 232 -2.07 -8.63 -14.74
CA TYR A 232 -2.85 -7.49 -15.21
C TYR A 232 -4.33 -7.71 -14.95
N GLY A 233 -5.08 -6.63 -14.76
CA GLY A 233 -6.53 -6.67 -14.53
C GLY A 233 -7.26 -5.50 -15.16
N LYS A 234 -8.42 -5.79 -15.75
CA LYS A 234 -9.33 -4.79 -16.32
C LYS A 234 -10.40 -4.39 -15.32
N LEU A 235 -10.74 -3.12 -15.29
CA LEU A 235 -11.89 -2.60 -14.55
C LEU A 235 -13.11 -2.29 -15.45
N PHE A 236 -12.94 -2.38 -16.75
CA PHE A 236 -13.97 -2.08 -17.79
C PHE A 236 -13.75 -2.90 -19.06
#